data_898fd8acd41e6ac25802a7c354ceaeeb
#
_entry.id   898fd8acd41e6ac25802a7c354ceaeeb
#
_cell.length_a   1.000
_cell.length_b   1.000
_cell.length_c   1.000
_cell.angle_alpha   90.00
_cell.angle_beta   90.00
_cell.angle_gamma   90.00
#
_symmetry.space_group_name_H-M   'P 1'
#
loop_
_entity.id
_entity.type
_entity.pdbx_description
1 polymer ?
#
loop_
_entity_poly.entity_id
_entity_poly.type
_entity_poly.pdbx_seq_one_letter_code
_entity_poly.pdbx_strand_id
1 'polypeptide(L)'
;MSFDVARVRGLYPTLGSGTVHLEGTYSALQPESVVRAIVGTLRWAPAQPGSRSERSRRAAASVDEARRAIGDLVGAPAQSVVIGGSVSALLTWFAAAVSRTWQLGDEVVLNRLDSDETARVWSSAARAVGATVHFAEADVETGELPDWQYESLVGRHTRLVTVPLANPVTGAVPDVKRITEIAHGVGALVAVDTGAAAMSLPLDLDASGADLLTVQTQSFGGPTMAALSMAGGVRHEIERLPASVRRTLPLIGPLPVELLDGVTAAVDHLAALDEAATGSRRERLLTSVTSARGYQDRLFERLDTMLRRIPGVTLIGAPVPRVPVFAFTIAGTLPNRVADFLYSRGLSVWTGPHGMSELMTALGVDELGGAVHVGLMPYTTHVEVDQLAIALDDLLGSRQSRGAGVTGFG
;
A
#
# COMPACT_ATOMS: atom_id res chain seq x y z
N MET A 1 -7.32 26.83 -3.34
CA MET A 1 -7.30 26.60 -4.82
C MET A 1 -7.76 25.18 -5.06
N SER A 2 -8.42 24.87 -6.20
CA SER A 2 -8.80 23.49 -6.52
C SER A 2 -7.56 22.75 -7.00
N PHE A 3 -7.39 21.47 -6.63
CA PHE A 3 -6.33 20.59 -7.11
C PHE A 3 -6.35 20.51 -8.65
N ASP A 4 -5.20 20.77 -9.28
CA ASP A 4 -5.09 20.84 -10.75
C ASP A 4 -4.79 19.44 -11.33
N VAL A 5 -5.85 18.65 -11.56
CA VAL A 5 -5.75 17.32 -12.15
C VAL A 5 -5.19 17.34 -13.57
N ALA A 6 -5.46 18.38 -14.36
CA ALA A 6 -5.00 18.45 -15.75
C ALA A 6 -3.47 18.55 -15.81
N ARG A 7 -2.88 19.40 -14.97
CA ARG A 7 -1.43 19.51 -14.80
C ARG A 7 -0.85 18.18 -14.31
N VAL A 8 -1.42 17.60 -13.26
CA VAL A 8 -0.91 16.33 -12.70
C VAL A 8 -0.90 15.23 -13.75
N ARG A 9 -1.96 15.10 -14.56
CA ARG A 9 -2.03 14.14 -15.66
C ARG A 9 -0.92 14.32 -16.70
N GLY A 10 -0.55 15.55 -17.00
CA GLY A 10 0.54 15.86 -17.93
C GLY A 10 1.91 15.35 -17.49
N LEU A 11 2.07 14.96 -16.21
CA LEU A 11 3.32 14.41 -15.68
C LEU A 11 3.45 12.89 -15.92
N TYR A 12 2.40 12.21 -16.41
CA TYR A 12 2.35 10.76 -16.62
C TYR A 12 2.23 10.40 -18.12
N PRO A 13 3.33 10.02 -18.78
CA PRO A 13 3.31 9.71 -20.22
C PRO A 13 2.32 8.62 -20.61
N THR A 14 2.13 7.62 -19.75
CA THR A 14 1.24 6.48 -19.99
C THR A 14 -0.22 6.90 -20.19
N LEU A 15 -0.66 8.01 -19.58
CA LEU A 15 -2.03 8.52 -19.73
C LEU A 15 -2.35 9.04 -21.14
N GLY A 16 -1.33 9.25 -21.99
CA GLY A 16 -1.49 9.59 -23.40
C GLY A 16 -1.91 8.41 -24.29
N SER A 17 -1.94 7.18 -23.77
CA SER A 17 -2.28 5.97 -24.54
C SER A 17 -3.76 5.81 -24.88
N GLY A 18 -4.64 6.62 -24.27
CA GLY A 18 -6.09 6.53 -24.42
C GLY A 18 -6.73 5.47 -23.51
N THR A 19 -5.96 4.72 -22.73
CA THR A 19 -6.48 3.80 -21.72
C THR A 19 -6.77 4.53 -20.42
N VAL A 20 -7.89 4.24 -19.81
CA VAL A 20 -8.26 4.70 -18.46
C VAL A 20 -7.66 3.74 -17.43
N HIS A 21 -6.77 4.24 -16.60
CA HIS A 21 -6.06 3.45 -15.59
C HIS A 21 -6.73 3.57 -14.23
N LEU A 22 -7.39 2.49 -13.78
CA LEU A 22 -8.07 2.38 -12.50
C LEU A 22 -7.46 1.29 -11.60
N GLU A 23 -6.23 0.84 -11.90
CA GLU A 23 -5.49 -0.20 -11.18
C GLU A 23 -4.72 0.33 -9.96
N GLY A 24 -5.01 1.55 -9.52
CA GLY A 24 -4.26 2.26 -8.47
C GLY A 24 -4.21 1.57 -7.10
N THR A 25 -5.01 0.53 -6.88
CA THR A 25 -4.96 -0.28 -5.66
C THR A 25 -3.68 -1.11 -5.55
N TYR A 26 -3.06 -1.49 -6.68
CA TYR A 26 -1.85 -2.31 -6.73
C TYR A 26 -0.59 -1.48 -6.94
N SER A 27 -0.59 -0.59 -7.92
CA SER A 27 0.53 0.30 -8.21
C SER A 27 0.07 1.57 -8.90
N ALA A 28 0.73 2.68 -8.57
CA ALA A 28 0.55 3.93 -9.30
C ALA A 28 1.34 3.92 -10.61
N LEU A 29 0.88 4.68 -11.61
CA LEU A 29 1.66 4.94 -12.81
C LEU A 29 2.96 5.70 -12.46
N GLN A 30 4.02 5.44 -13.21
CA GLN A 30 5.29 6.13 -13.02
C GLN A 30 5.26 7.49 -13.73
N PRO A 31 5.55 8.59 -13.01
CA PRO A 31 5.69 9.90 -13.64
C PRO A 31 6.99 9.98 -14.44
N GLU A 32 7.03 10.87 -15.43
CA GLU A 32 8.18 11.08 -16.31
C GLU A 32 9.46 11.41 -15.52
N SER A 33 9.35 12.10 -14.38
CA SER A 33 10.48 12.42 -13.50
C SER A 33 11.20 11.19 -12.99
N VAL A 34 10.46 10.14 -12.63
CA VAL A 34 10.99 8.85 -12.16
C VAL A 34 11.69 8.12 -13.29
N VAL A 35 11.07 8.05 -14.47
CA VAL A 35 11.66 7.42 -15.66
C VAL A 35 12.98 8.09 -16.02
N ARG A 36 13.01 9.42 -16.06
CA ARG A 36 14.24 10.20 -16.35
C ARG A 36 15.34 9.99 -15.32
N ALA A 37 15.00 9.92 -14.04
CA ALA A 37 15.97 9.68 -12.96
C ALA A 37 16.64 8.33 -13.13
N ILE A 38 15.86 7.24 -13.35
CA ILE A 38 16.37 5.89 -13.55
C ILE A 38 17.27 5.83 -14.81
N VAL A 39 16.79 6.35 -15.93
CA VAL A 39 17.58 6.38 -17.19
C VAL A 39 18.83 7.20 -17.02
N GLY A 40 18.77 8.33 -16.31
CA GLY A 40 19.93 9.16 -15.98
C GLY A 40 20.99 8.38 -15.22
N THR A 41 20.58 7.62 -14.20
CA THR A 41 21.51 6.80 -13.40
C THR A 41 22.12 5.67 -14.22
N LEU A 42 21.34 4.95 -15.02
CA LEU A 42 21.85 3.92 -15.91
C LEU A 42 22.93 4.43 -16.88
N ARG A 43 22.79 5.66 -17.40
CA ARG A 43 23.76 6.26 -18.34
C ARG A 43 25.16 6.47 -17.78
N TRP A 44 25.30 6.77 -16.49
CA TRP A 44 26.61 6.88 -15.87
C TRP A 44 27.14 5.56 -15.29
N ALA A 45 26.42 4.46 -15.51
CA ALA A 45 26.79 3.10 -15.14
C ALA A 45 27.25 2.99 -13.67
N PRO A 46 26.30 3.00 -12.70
CA PRO A 46 26.62 3.04 -11.28
C PRO A 46 27.48 1.83 -10.86
N ALA A 47 28.36 2.06 -9.86
CA ALA A 47 29.07 1.00 -9.15
C ALA A 47 28.45 0.83 -7.77
N GLN A 48 28.65 -0.33 -7.14
CA GLN A 48 28.23 -0.51 -5.76
C GLN A 48 28.97 0.47 -4.83
N PRO A 49 28.30 1.01 -3.77
CA PRO A 49 28.96 1.81 -2.74
C PRO A 49 30.11 1.07 -2.07
N GLY A 50 31.13 1.80 -1.58
CA GLY A 50 32.21 1.27 -0.76
C GLY A 50 33.61 1.36 -1.36
N SER A 51 33.76 1.71 -2.66
CA SER A 51 35.08 2.00 -3.25
C SER A 51 35.40 3.50 -3.30
N ARG A 52 36.67 3.83 -3.61
CA ARG A 52 37.12 5.23 -3.76
C ARG A 52 36.80 5.83 -5.14
N SER A 53 36.25 5.06 -6.07
CA SER A 53 35.92 5.55 -7.40
C SER A 53 34.80 6.61 -7.34
N GLU A 54 34.79 7.52 -8.31
CA GLU A 54 33.73 8.53 -8.41
C GLU A 54 32.34 7.89 -8.55
N ARG A 55 32.22 6.85 -9.37
CA ARG A 55 30.98 6.09 -9.55
C ARG A 55 30.46 5.49 -8.25
N SER A 56 31.36 4.95 -7.39
CA SER A 56 30.96 4.39 -6.09
C SER A 56 30.57 5.49 -5.08
N ARG A 57 31.22 6.67 -5.11
CA ARG A 57 30.82 7.81 -4.27
C ARG A 57 29.44 8.35 -4.69
N ARG A 58 29.18 8.47 -5.99
CA ARG A 58 27.85 8.86 -6.49
C ARG A 58 26.78 7.86 -6.09
N ALA A 59 27.08 6.56 -6.20
CA ALA A 59 26.15 5.51 -5.74
C ALA A 59 25.85 5.61 -4.23
N ALA A 60 26.86 5.90 -3.39
CA ALA A 60 26.64 6.16 -1.97
C ALA A 60 25.74 7.37 -1.73
N ALA A 61 25.96 8.47 -2.48
CA ALA A 61 25.09 9.65 -2.40
C ALA A 61 23.64 9.36 -2.80
N SER A 62 23.41 8.53 -3.84
CA SER A 62 22.06 8.08 -4.22
C SER A 62 21.37 7.27 -3.11
N VAL A 63 22.13 6.40 -2.43
CA VAL A 63 21.60 5.65 -1.26
C VAL A 63 21.19 6.61 -0.14
N ASP A 64 22.06 7.57 0.18
CA ASP A 64 21.79 8.51 1.28
C ASP A 64 20.64 9.46 0.94
N GLU A 65 20.50 9.87 -0.33
CA GLU A 65 19.39 10.72 -0.75
C GLU A 65 18.07 9.97 -0.77
N ALA A 66 18.04 8.73 -1.25
CA ALA A 66 16.84 7.88 -1.20
C ALA A 66 16.38 7.64 0.25
N ARG A 67 17.32 7.44 1.19
CA ARG A 67 16.98 7.34 2.62
C ARG A 67 16.41 8.65 3.17
N ARG A 68 16.98 9.80 2.80
CA ARG A 68 16.41 11.11 3.19
C ARG A 68 15.02 11.30 2.61
N ALA A 69 14.82 10.96 1.34
CA ALA A 69 13.52 11.10 0.69
C ALA A 69 12.44 10.24 1.37
N ILE A 70 12.73 8.98 1.64
CA ILE A 70 11.80 8.11 2.39
C ILE A 70 11.62 8.62 3.83
N GLY A 71 12.67 9.07 4.48
CA GLY A 71 12.58 9.70 5.82
C GLY A 71 11.64 10.89 5.83
N ASP A 72 11.77 11.80 4.84
CA ASP A 72 10.88 12.94 4.67
C ASP A 72 9.43 12.49 4.39
N LEU A 73 9.24 11.40 3.61
CA LEU A 73 7.92 10.85 3.32
C LEU A 73 7.19 10.39 4.58
N VAL A 74 7.90 9.70 5.48
CA VAL A 74 7.30 9.08 6.67
C VAL A 74 7.54 9.87 7.97
N GLY A 75 8.11 11.06 7.90
CA GLY A 75 8.38 11.90 9.09
C GLY A 75 9.47 11.35 9.99
N ALA A 76 10.47 10.62 9.45
CA ALA A 76 11.50 9.95 10.22
C ALA A 76 12.93 10.34 9.77
N PRO A 77 13.94 10.26 10.64
CA PRO A 77 15.31 10.56 10.26
C PRO A 77 15.86 9.50 9.28
N ALA A 78 16.67 9.95 8.30
CA ALA A 78 17.21 9.09 7.22
C ALA A 78 17.96 7.84 7.74
N GLN A 79 18.61 7.93 8.91
CA GLN A 79 19.32 6.80 9.51
C GLN A 79 18.39 5.70 10.05
N SER A 80 17.10 5.98 10.23
CA SER A 80 16.11 4.97 10.63
C SER A 80 15.56 4.18 9.44
N VAL A 81 15.92 4.59 8.20
CA VAL A 81 15.40 4.00 6.97
C VAL A 81 16.34 2.92 6.43
N VAL A 82 15.80 1.74 6.20
CA VAL A 82 16.45 0.63 5.50
C VAL A 82 15.73 0.41 4.17
N ILE A 83 16.47 0.42 3.06
CA ILE A 83 15.91 0.21 1.71
C ILE A 83 16.27 -1.20 1.22
N GLY A 84 15.34 -1.85 0.54
CA GLY A 84 15.51 -3.19 -0.04
C GLY A 84 14.63 -3.41 -1.28
N GLY A 85 14.73 -4.61 -1.85
CA GLY A 85 14.00 -4.97 -3.07
C GLY A 85 12.52 -5.28 -2.85
N SER A 86 12.11 -5.69 -1.64
CA SER A 86 10.72 -6.00 -1.31
C SER A 86 10.43 -5.86 0.17
N VAL A 87 9.16 -5.64 0.51
CA VAL A 87 8.70 -5.58 1.91
C VAL A 87 8.98 -6.90 2.61
N SER A 88 8.70 -8.05 1.99
CA SER A 88 8.92 -9.35 2.64
C SER A 88 10.39 -9.64 2.95
N ALA A 89 11.32 -9.25 2.08
CA ALA A 89 12.74 -9.39 2.37
C ALA A 89 13.16 -8.55 3.58
N LEU A 90 12.68 -7.30 3.63
CA LEU A 90 12.95 -6.39 4.74
C LEU A 90 12.30 -6.85 6.04
N LEU A 91 11.02 -7.26 5.99
CA LEU A 91 10.31 -7.80 7.15
C LEU A 91 10.94 -9.10 7.64
N THR A 92 11.40 -9.99 6.74
CA THR A 92 12.11 -11.23 7.13
C THR A 92 13.39 -10.91 7.88
N TRP A 93 14.16 -9.93 7.39
CA TRP A 93 15.36 -9.43 8.08
C TRP A 93 15.02 -8.85 9.46
N PHE A 94 14.01 -8.01 9.53
CA PHE A 94 13.58 -7.36 10.77
C PHE A 94 13.02 -8.37 11.78
N ALA A 95 12.12 -9.25 11.33
CA ALA A 95 11.51 -10.29 12.16
C ALA A 95 12.56 -11.23 12.75
N ALA A 96 13.57 -11.64 11.95
CA ALA A 96 14.69 -12.43 12.42
C ALA A 96 15.56 -11.69 13.47
N ALA A 97 15.58 -10.36 13.46
CA ALA A 97 16.29 -9.58 14.47
C ALA A 97 15.50 -9.52 15.78
N VAL A 98 14.21 -9.16 15.73
CA VAL A 98 13.40 -8.93 16.93
C VAL A 98 12.92 -10.21 17.60
N SER A 99 12.60 -11.25 16.83
CA SER A 99 12.14 -12.53 17.37
C SER A 99 13.19 -13.30 18.20
N ARG A 100 14.44 -12.85 18.18
CA ARG A 100 15.49 -13.45 19.01
C ARG A 100 15.27 -13.28 20.52
N THR A 101 14.46 -12.30 20.91
CA THR A 101 14.08 -12.08 22.31
C THR A 101 12.80 -12.80 22.70
N TRP A 102 12.10 -13.38 21.72
CA TRP A 102 10.84 -14.09 21.95
C TRP A 102 11.09 -15.50 22.51
N GLN A 103 10.11 -16.01 23.23
CA GLN A 103 10.17 -17.29 23.93
C GLN A 103 8.90 -18.10 23.70
N LEU A 104 8.97 -19.37 24.06
CA LEU A 104 7.78 -20.23 24.10
C LEU A 104 6.72 -19.63 25.05
N GLY A 105 5.50 -19.47 24.55
CA GLY A 105 4.40 -18.83 25.25
C GLY A 105 4.28 -17.32 25.02
N ASP A 106 5.19 -16.72 24.25
CA ASP A 106 4.96 -15.38 23.73
C ASP A 106 3.90 -15.40 22.61
N GLU A 107 3.34 -14.26 22.30
CA GLU A 107 2.23 -14.09 21.37
C GLU A 107 2.50 -12.99 20.35
N VAL A 108 1.95 -13.17 19.14
CA VAL A 108 1.94 -12.19 18.06
C VAL A 108 0.50 -11.98 17.62
N VAL A 109 0.04 -10.73 17.55
CA VAL A 109 -1.30 -10.38 17.09
C VAL A 109 -1.21 -9.81 15.68
N LEU A 110 -1.70 -10.57 14.71
CA LEU A 110 -1.86 -10.17 13.32
C LEU A 110 -3.32 -9.79 13.06
N ASN A 111 -3.66 -9.42 11.85
CA ASN A 111 -5.03 -9.09 11.47
C ASN A 111 -5.37 -9.61 10.07
N ARG A 112 -6.68 -9.74 9.75
CA ARG A 112 -7.15 -10.23 8.44
C ARG A 112 -7.08 -9.19 7.33
N LEU A 113 -6.75 -7.95 7.64
CA LEU A 113 -6.49 -6.90 6.66
C LEU A 113 -5.01 -6.81 6.23
N ASP A 114 -4.12 -7.60 6.84
CA ASP A 114 -2.73 -7.72 6.39
C ASP A 114 -2.65 -8.50 5.07
N SER A 115 -1.63 -8.18 4.26
CA SER A 115 -1.32 -8.98 3.09
C SER A 115 -0.85 -10.39 3.49
N ASP A 116 -1.14 -11.38 2.62
CA ASP A 116 -0.68 -12.78 2.80
C ASP A 116 0.84 -12.84 3.02
N GLU A 117 1.59 -11.93 2.40
CA GLU A 117 3.04 -11.82 2.51
C GLU A 117 3.47 -11.37 3.91
N THR A 118 2.87 -10.31 4.44
CA THR A 118 3.12 -9.79 5.80
C THR A 118 2.75 -10.82 6.86
N ALA A 119 1.54 -11.38 6.78
CA ALA A 119 1.06 -12.39 7.71
C ALA A 119 1.97 -13.64 7.73
N ARG A 120 2.47 -14.07 6.56
CA ARG A 120 3.37 -15.22 6.43
C ARG A 120 4.72 -14.98 7.10
N VAL A 121 5.32 -13.81 6.91
CA VAL A 121 6.62 -13.48 7.52
C VAL A 121 6.52 -13.53 9.04
N TRP A 122 5.55 -12.84 9.61
CA TRP A 122 5.39 -12.78 11.06
C TRP A 122 4.97 -14.10 11.67
N SER A 123 4.04 -14.85 11.02
CA SER A 123 3.67 -16.19 11.46
C SER A 123 4.86 -17.17 11.43
N SER A 124 5.75 -17.04 10.44
CA SER A 124 6.93 -17.89 10.35
C SER A 124 7.94 -17.57 11.45
N ALA A 125 8.15 -16.28 11.76
CA ALA A 125 9.03 -15.85 12.85
C ALA A 125 8.50 -16.31 14.20
N ALA A 126 7.20 -16.17 14.47
CA ALA A 126 6.56 -16.62 15.70
C ALA A 126 6.70 -18.16 15.88
N ARG A 127 6.36 -18.94 14.85
CA ARG A 127 6.46 -20.41 14.87
C ARG A 127 7.89 -20.90 15.12
N ALA A 128 8.89 -20.22 14.59
CA ALA A 128 10.29 -20.61 14.75
C ALA A 128 10.77 -20.60 16.21
N VAL A 129 10.11 -19.83 17.08
CA VAL A 129 10.43 -19.72 18.51
C VAL A 129 9.34 -20.31 19.41
N GLY A 130 8.29 -20.90 18.84
CA GLY A 130 7.16 -21.46 19.59
C GLY A 130 6.18 -20.42 20.16
N ALA A 131 6.17 -19.21 19.61
CA ALA A 131 5.17 -18.20 19.93
C ALA A 131 3.84 -18.47 19.23
N THR A 132 2.74 -18.07 19.88
CA THR A 132 1.38 -18.23 19.35
C THR A 132 1.01 -17.04 18.48
N VAL A 133 0.28 -17.30 17.38
CA VAL A 133 -0.26 -16.25 16.50
C VAL A 133 -1.77 -16.15 16.72
N HIS A 134 -2.23 -14.95 17.04
CA HIS A 134 -3.63 -14.57 17.11
C HIS A 134 -3.99 -13.65 15.94
N PHE A 135 -5.26 -13.63 15.52
CA PHE A 135 -5.72 -12.75 14.47
C PHE A 135 -6.88 -11.87 14.96
N ALA A 136 -6.77 -10.57 14.72
CA ALA A 136 -7.91 -9.67 14.78
C ALA A 136 -8.71 -9.83 13.48
N GLU A 137 -10.01 -10.04 13.61
CA GLU A 137 -10.91 -10.35 12.49
C GLU A 137 -11.44 -9.07 11.84
N ALA A 138 -11.60 -9.09 10.52
CA ALA A 138 -12.32 -8.04 9.81
C ALA A 138 -13.83 -8.17 10.02
N ASP A 139 -14.51 -7.07 10.20
CA ASP A 139 -15.98 -7.06 10.14
C ASP A 139 -16.42 -7.37 8.71
N VAL A 140 -17.22 -8.39 8.54
CA VAL A 140 -17.61 -8.90 7.21
C VAL A 140 -18.60 -8.00 6.47
N GLU A 141 -19.35 -7.14 7.18
CA GLU A 141 -20.29 -6.21 6.57
C GLU A 141 -19.61 -4.92 6.14
N THR A 142 -18.77 -4.38 7.03
CA THR A 142 -18.13 -3.07 6.81
C THR A 142 -16.73 -3.18 6.23
N GLY A 143 -16.04 -4.32 6.39
CA GLY A 143 -14.63 -4.48 6.03
C GLY A 143 -13.67 -3.72 6.93
N GLU A 144 -14.15 -3.24 8.09
CA GLU A 144 -13.35 -2.56 9.11
C GLU A 144 -12.51 -3.54 9.91
N LEU A 145 -11.51 -2.99 10.61
CA LEU A 145 -10.75 -3.70 11.63
C LEU A 145 -11.06 -3.03 12.98
N PRO A 146 -12.05 -3.54 13.74
CA PRO A 146 -12.45 -2.92 14.99
C PRO A 146 -11.34 -2.94 16.04
N ASP A 147 -10.95 -1.79 16.56
CA ASP A 147 -9.86 -1.60 17.51
C ASP A 147 -10.12 -2.25 18.88
N TRP A 148 -11.38 -2.33 19.31
CA TRP A 148 -11.78 -2.97 20.57
C TRP A 148 -11.35 -4.45 20.68
N GLN A 149 -11.16 -5.16 19.54
CA GLN A 149 -10.68 -6.55 19.56
C GLN A 149 -9.27 -6.64 20.17
N TYR A 150 -8.45 -5.62 19.96
CA TYR A 150 -7.09 -5.59 20.48
C TYR A 150 -7.05 -5.53 22.01
N GLU A 151 -8.08 -4.98 22.68
CA GLU A 151 -8.18 -4.99 24.15
C GLU A 151 -8.26 -6.42 24.72
N SER A 152 -8.80 -7.37 23.95
CA SER A 152 -8.88 -8.77 24.36
C SER A 152 -7.77 -9.66 23.83
N LEU A 153 -7.19 -9.31 22.67
CA LEU A 153 -6.13 -10.09 22.02
C LEU A 153 -4.73 -9.75 22.53
N VAL A 154 -4.52 -8.50 22.98
CA VAL A 154 -3.22 -8.02 23.43
C VAL A 154 -3.07 -8.24 24.93
N GLY A 155 -2.08 -9.03 25.32
CA GLY A 155 -1.79 -9.36 26.69
C GLY A 155 -0.31 -9.23 27.03
N ARG A 156 0.06 -9.49 28.30
CA ARG A 156 1.45 -9.39 28.82
C ARG A 156 2.48 -10.22 28.02
N HIS A 157 2.03 -11.20 27.28
CA HIS A 157 2.88 -12.08 26.47
C HIS A 157 2.95 -11.64 25.01
N THR A 158 2.17 -10.63 24.60
CA THR A 158 2.22 -10.08 23.25
C THR A 158 3.54 -9.36 23.02
N ARG A 159 4.22 -9.65 21.91
CA ARG A 159 5.51 -9.08 21.52
C ARG A 159 5.40 -8.20 20.28
N LEU A 160 4.44 -8.49 19.44
CA LEU A 160 4.22 -7.75 18.20
C LEU A 160 2.73 -7.68 17.89
N VAL A 161 2.32 -6.52 17.39
CA VAL A 161 1.00 -6.27 16.78
C VAL A 161 1.21 -5.75 15.38
N THR A 162 0.46 -6.24 14.39
CA THR A 162 0.45 -5.67 13.04
C THR A 162 -0.87 -4.95 12.78
N VAL A 163 -0.79 -3.87 11.99
CA VAL A 163 -1.98 -3.14 11.53
C VAL A 163 -1.68 -2.45 10.19
N PRO A 164 -2.58 -2.50 9.18
CA PRO A 164 -2.41 -1.70 7.98
C PRO A 164 -2.83 -0.26 8.24
N LEU A 165 -2.13 0.72 7.67
CA LEU A 165 -2.58 2.12 7.69
C LEU A 165 -3.85 2.32 6.86
N ALA A 166 -3.98 1.56 5.77
CA ALA A 166 -5.21 1.42 5.00
C ALA A 166 -5.21 0.10 4.23
N ASN A 167 -6.39 -0.52 4.11
CA ASN A 167 -6.54 -1.76 3.36
C ASN A 167 -6.79 -1.48 1.86
N PRO A 168 -6.08 -2.13 0.92
CA PRO A 168 -6.23 -1.87 -0.52
C PRO A 168 -7.50 -2.46 -1.13
N VAL A 169 -8.20 -3.34 -0.43
CA VAL A 169 -9.45 -3.98 -0.88
C VAL A 169 -10.67 -3.22 -0.36
N THR A 170 -10.83 -3.17 0.95
CA THR A 170 -12.00 -2.54 1.58
C THR A 170 -11.88 -1.01 1.67
N GLY A 171 -10.66 -0.48 1.57
CA GLY A 171 -10.35 0.91 1.81
C GLY A 171 -10.30 1.28 3.29
N ALA A 172 -10.57 0.37 4.22
CA ALA A 172 -10.63 0.63 5.65
C ALA A 172 -9.35 1.31 6.17
N VAL A 173 -9.53 2.31 7.04
CA VAL A 173 -8.47 3.02 7.74
C VAL A 173 -8.65 2.76 9.24
N PRO A 174 -7.95 1.75 9.81
CA PRO A 174 -8.02 1.43 11.23
C PRO A 174 -7.52 2.59 12.11
N ASP A 175 -7.97 2.63 13.36
CA ASP A 175 -7.39 3.53 14.37
C ASP A 175 -6.04 3.01 14.84
N VAL A 176 -5.01 3.24 14.01
CA VAL A 176 -3.64 2.81 14.29
C VAL A 176 -3.14 3.35 15.63
N LYS A 177 -3.49 4.60 15.97
CA LYS A 177 -3.04 5.23 17.20
C LYS A 177 -3.60 4.51 18.43
N ARG A 178 -4.90 4.20 18.42
CA ARG A 178 -5.56 3.46 19.51
C ARG A 178 -4.98 2.06 19.67
N ILE A 179 -4.79 1.34 18.55
CA ILE A 179 -4.19 0.01 18.56
C ILE A 179 -2.75 0.07 19.11
N THR A 180 -1.98 1.08 18.72
CA THR A 180 -0.62 1.30 19.21
C THR A 180 -0.60 1.56 20.72
N GLU A 181 -1.51 2.39 21.23
CA GLU A 181 -1.63 2.65 22.68
C GLU A 181 -1.91 1.36 23.47
N ILE A 182 -2.77 0.48 22.97
CA ILE A 182 -3.08 -0.82 23.58
C ILE A 182 -1.82 -1.71 23.59
N ALA A 183 -1.14 -1.84 22.44
CA ALA A 183 0.06 -2.67 22.30
C ALA A 183 1.21 -2.19 23.20
N HIS A 184 1.47 -0.88 23.21
CA HIS A 184 2.52 -0.28 24.04
C HIS A 184 2.21 -0.39 25.54
N GLY A 185 0.93 -0.46 25.94
CA GLY A 185 0.52 -0.69 27.31
C GLY A 185 1.07 -1.98 27.92
N VAL A 186 1.45 -2.96 27.08
CA VAL A 186 2.07 -4.23 27.49
C VAL A 186 3.51 -4.39 27.02
N GLY A 187 4.08 -3.37 26.32
CA GLY A 187 5.44 -3.38 25.80
C GLY A 187 5.59 -4.15 24.48
N ALA A 188 4.49 -4.40 23.75
CA ALA A 188 4.54 -5.01 22.43
C ALA A 188 4.92 -3.99 21.34
N LEU A 189 5.70 -4.42 20.33
CA LEU A 189 6.02 -3.60 19.16
C LEU A 189 4.81 -3.52 18.19
N VAL A 190 4.71 -2.41 17.48
CA VAL A 190 3.68 -2.20 16.45
C VAL A 190 4.31 -2.01 15.07
N ALA A 191 3.96 -2.90 14.13
CA ALA A 191 4.37 -2.82 12.73
C ALA A 191 3.19 -2.39 11.87
N VAL A 192 3.36 -1.30 11.12
CA VAL A 192 2.32 -0.71 10.28
C VAL A 192 2.68 -0.86 8.81
N ASP A 193 1.76 -1.40 7.99
CA ASP A 193 1.88 -1.43 6.54
C ASP A 193 1.21 -0.19 5.94
N THR A 194 1.98 0.59 5.15
CA THR A 194 1.49 1.83 4.53
C THR A 194 1.01 1.64 3.08
N GLY A 195 1.03 0.42 2.54
CA GLY A 195 0.92 0.14 1.10
C GLY A 195 -0.19 0.91 0.36
N ALA A 196 -1.44 0.81 0.81
CA ALA A 196 -2.58 1.46 0.15
C ALA A 196 -2.75 2.96 0.51
N ALA A 197 -2.02 3.45 1.50
CA ALA A 197 -2.23 4.79 2.07
C ALA A 197 -1.41 5.90 1.38
N ALA A 198 -0.26 5.55 0.79
CA ALA A 198 0.80 6.50 0.43
C ALA A 198 0.38 7.67 -0.49
N MET A 199 -0.62 7.46 -1.35
CA MET A 199 -1.14 8.51 -2.27
C MET A 199 -2.37 9.24 -1.72
N SER A 200 -2.86 8.85 -0.53
CA SER A 200 -4.15 9.34 -0.01
C SER A 200 -4.09 9.80 1.43
N LEU A 201 -3.09 9.35 2.20
CA LEU A 201 -2.93 9.71 3.61
C LEU A 201 -1.50 10.17 3.89
N PRO A 202 -1.30 11.19 4.72
CA PRO A 202 0.01 11.53 5.24
C PRO A 202 0.60 10.34 6.00
N LEU A 203 1.83 9.97 5.65
CA LEU A 203 2.58 8.95 6.38
C LEU A 203 3.38 9.65 7.49
N ASP A 204 3.25 9.20 8.73
CA ASP A 204 3.96 9.79 9.86
C ASP A 204 4.24 8.73 10.93
N LEU A 205 5.51 8.39 11.12
CA LEU A 205 5.94 7.37 12.08
C LEU A 205 5.63 7.81 13.51
N ASP A 206 5.97 9.05 13.84
CA ASP A 206 5.80 9.57 15.20
C ASP A 206 4.32 9.78 15.54
N ALA A 207 3.52 10.33 14.60
CA ALA A 207 2.09 10.56 14.81
C ALA A 207 1.28 9.26 14.94
N SER A 208 1.68 8.20 14.23
CA SER A 208 1.08 6.86 14.37
C SER A 208 1.46 6.17 15.67
N GLY A 209 2.59 6.57 16.26
CA GLY A 209 3.21 5.91 17.39
C GLY A 209 3.84 4.55 17.05
N ALA A 210 3.81 4.12 15.80
CA ALA A 210 4.32 2.83 15.37
C ALA A 210 5.83 2.67 15.59
N ASP A 211 6.26 1.43 15.81
CA ASP A 211 7.68 1.09 15.93
C ASP A 211 8.33 0.83 14.57
N LEU A 212 7.51 0.45 13.58
CA LEU A 212 7.93 0.13 12.23
C LEU A 212 6.87 0.57 11.22
N LEU A 213 7.28 1.30 10.18
CA LEU A 213 6.48 1.51 8.97
C LEU A 213 7.12 0.76 7.80
N THR A 214 6.32 0.01 7.03
CA THR A 214 6.74 -0.49 5.72
C THR A 214 6.30 0.48 4.62
N VAL A 215 7.12 0.66 3.61
CA VAL A 215 6.83 1.52 2.45
C VAL A 215 7.09 0.75 1.18
N GLN A 216 6.13 0.74 0.26
CA GLN A 216 6.25 0.18 -1.09
C GLN A 216 6.30 1.34 -2.09
N THR A 217 7.42 1.52 -2.78
CA THR A 217 7.60 2.72 -3.62
C THR A 217 6.71 2.73 -4.86
N GLN A 218 6.34 1.55 -5.40
CA GLN A 218 5.40 1.45 -6.52
C GLN A 218 3.99 1.95 -6.17
N SER A 219 3.60 1.98 -4.90
CA SER A 219 2.28 2.49 -4.51
C SER A 219 2.10 4.00 -4.78
N PHE A 220 3.20 4.73 -4.97
CA PHE A 220 3.18 6.16 -5.32
C PHE A 220 4.01 6.51 -6.57
N GLY A 221 4.15 5.55 -7.49
CA GLY A 221 4.78 5.78 -8.80
C GLY A 221 6.29 5.66 -8.81
N GLY A 222 6.91 5.13 -7.76
CA GLY A 222 8.32 4.76 -7.75
C GLY A 222 8.60 3.43 -8.45
N PRO A 223 9.88 3.05 -8.62
CA PRO A 223 10.25 1.72 -9.06
C PRO A 223 9.87 0.67 -8.01
N THR A 224 9.79 -0.61 -8.38
CA THR A 224 9.49 -1.70 -7.46
C THR A 224 10.63 -1.89 -6.46
N MET A 225 10.52 -1.18 -5.36
CA MET A 225 11.41 -1.24 -4.20
C MET A 225 10.61 -1.06 -2.90
N ALA A 226 11.24 -1.32 -1.78
CA ALA A 226 10.64 -1.15 -0.48
C ALA A 226 11.58 -0.48 0.52
N ALA A 227 11.01 0.09 1.56
CA ALA A 227 11.74 0.59 2.72
C ALA A 227 11.06 0.19 4.02
N LEU A 228 11.85 0.06 5.09
CA LEU A 228 11.41 0.06 6.47
C LEU A 228 11.87 1.35 7.13
N SER A 229 11.00 2.01 7.87
CA SER A 229 11.34 3.08 8.77
C SER A 229 11.08 2.64 10.20
N MET A 230 12.06 2.77 11.08
CA MET A 230 12.02 2.26 12.45
C MET A 230 12.04 3.40 13.46
N ALA A 231 11.26 3.28 14.52
CA ALA A 231 11.37 4.16 15.68
C ALA A 231 12.78 4.08 16.31
N GLY A 232 13.22 5.18 16.90
CA GLY A 232 14.60 5.30 17.40
C GLY A 232 15.00 4.24 18.41
N GLY A 233 14.09 3.81 19.28
CA GLY A 233 14.31 2.74 20.25
C GLY A 233 14.61 1.40 19.58
N VAL A 234 13.75 0.99 18.66
CA VAL A 234 13.88 -0.28 17.92
C VAL A 234 15.16 -0.32 17.09
N ARG A 235 15.44 0.78 16.38
CA ARG A 235 16.69 0.91 15.62
C ARG A 235 17.91 0.70 16.51
N HIS A 236 17.93 1.34 17.68
CA HIS A 236 19.03 1.25 18.62
C HIS A 236 19.22 -0.18 19.15
N GLU A 237 18.14 -0.91 19.41
CA GLU A 237 18.21 -2.32 19.82
C GLU A 237 18.84 -3.19 18.73
N ILE A 238 18.46 -3.03 17.47
CA ILE A 238 19.06 -3.77 16.36
C ILE A 238 20.54 -3.42 16.18
N GLU A 239 20.92 -2.16 16.30
CA GLU A 239 22.32 -1.73 16.21
C GLU A 239 23.20 -2.31 17.32
N ARG A 240 22.63 -2.52 18.49
CA ARG A 240 23.32 -3.13 19.66
C ARG A 240 23.51 -4.64 19.54
N LEU A 241 22.81 -5.31 18.62
CA LEU A 241 23.05 -6.74 18.41
C LEU A 241 24.53 -7.00 18.13
N PRO A 242 25.15 -8.03 18.75
CA PRO A 242 26.54 -8.39 18.48
C PRO A 242 26.80 -8.58 16.99
N ALA A 243 27.98 -8.20 16.51
CA ALA A 243 28.34 -8.34 15.10
C ALA A 243 28.24 -9.80 14.59
N SER A 244 28.47 -10.77 15.46
CA SER A 244 28.25 -12.20 15.16
C SER A 244 26.80 -12.51 14.86
N VAL A 245 25.87 -11.92 15.62
CA VAL A 245 24.43 -12.04 15.45
C VAL A 245 23.96 -11.34 14.18
N ARG A 246 24.38 -10.08 13.96
CA ARG A 246 24.02 -9.33 12.77
C ARG A 246 24.42 -10.03 11.46
N ARG A 247 25.55 -10.76 11.48
CA ARG A 247 25.99 -11.57 10.33
C ARG A 247 25.13 -12.79 10.05
N THR A 248 24.31 -13.24 11.00
CA THR A 248 23.39 -14.38 10.80
C THR A 248 21.98 -13.94 10.41
N LEU A 249 21.70 -12.63 10.37
CA LEU A 249 20.41 -12.13 9.87
C LEU A 249 20.30 -12.39 8.35
N PRO A 250 19.08 -12.63 7.85
CA PRO A 250 18.85 -12.76 6.42
C PRO A 250 19.45 -11.58 5.63
N LEU A 251 19.94 -11.84 4.42
CA LEU A 251 20.47 -10.79 3.57
C LEU A 251 19.34 -10.03 2.90
N ILE A 252 19.39 -8.69 2.99
CA ILE A 252 18.47 -7.81 2.25
C ILE A 252 18.81 -7.83 0.73
N GLY A 253 20.00 -8.28 0.39
CA GLY A 253 20.51 -8.30 -0.98
C GLY A 253 21.21 -6.99 -1.38
N PRO A 254 21.89 -6.97 -2.54
CA PRO A 254 22.50 -5.76 -3.07
C PRO A 254 21.42 -4.76 -3.49
N LEU A 255 21.67 -3.47 -3.25
CA LEU A 255 20.76 -2.42 -3.71
C LEU A 255 20.94 -2.18 -5.23
N PRO A 256 19.86 -2.17 -6.01
CA PRO A 256 19.88 -1.73 -7.40
C PRO A 256 20.02 -0.20 -7.44
N VAL A 257 21.27 0.28 -7.42
CA VAL A 257 21.60 1.72 -7.32
C VAL A 257 20.89 2.55 -8.40
N GLU A 258 20.69 1.95 -9.57
CA GLU A 258 19.99 2.56 -10.71
C GLU A 258 18.52 2.92 -10.41
N LEU A 259 17.91 2.27 -9.43
CA LEU A 259 16.52 2.54 -9.05
C LEU A 259 16.40 3.58 -7.92
N LEU A 260 17.47 3.83 -7.17
CA LEU A 260 17.41 4.70 -5.98
C LEU A 260 17.11 6.17 -6.32
N ASP A 261 17.66 6.68 -7.42
CA ASP A 261 17.33 8.02 -7.89
C ASP A 261 15.86 8.10 -8.35
N GLY A 262 15.30 6.97 -8.83
CA GLY A 262 13.86 6.83 -9.09
C GLY A 262 13.00 6.87 -7.84
N VAL A 263 13.46 6.27 -6.73
CA VAL A 263 12.79 6.39 -5.41
C VAL A 263 12.74 7.84 -4.95
N THR A 264 13.88 8.54 -5.03
CA THR A 264 13.95 9.97 -4.67
C THR A 264 13.01 10.80 -5.54
N ALA A 265 13.04 10.59 -6.87
CA ALA A 265 12.18 11.31 -7.81
C ALA A 265 10.68 11.06 -7.59
N ALA A 266 10.29 9.86 -7.13
CA ALA A 266 8.90 9.55 -6.80
C ALA A 266 8.42 10.32 -5.55
N VAL A 267 9.26 10.42 -4.52
CA VAL A 267 8.95 11.22 -3.33
C VAL A 267 8.89 12.71 -3.67
N ASP A 268 9.83 13.20 -4.49
CA ASP A 268 9.82 14.59 -4.96
C ASP A 268 8.59 14.90 -5.83
N HIS A 269 8.14 13.94 -6.64
CA HIS A 269 6.92 14.04 -7.42
C HIS A 269 5.69 14.17 -6.50
N LEU A 270 5.57 13.33 -5.46
CA LEU A 270 4.51 13.47 -4.46
C LEU A 270 4.51 14.84 -3.80
N ALA A 271 5.69 15.33 -3.42
CA ALA A 271 5.85 16.66 -2.81
C ALA A 271 5.48 17.82 -3.75
N ALA A 272 5.41 17.57 -5.06
CA ALA A 272 5.09 18.56 -6.11
C ALA A 272 3.69 18.36 -6.72
N LEU A 273 2.84 17.48 -6.18
CA LEU A 273 1.48 17.29 -6.70
C LEU A 273 0.63 18.56 -6.57
N ASP A 274 0.82 19.35 -5.53
CA ASP A 274 0.22 20.68 -5.39
C ASP A 274 1.29 21.76 -5.62
N GLU A 275 1.11 22.62 -6.63
CA GLU A 275 2.04 23.70 -6.93
C GLU A 275 2.10 24.79 -5.85
N ALA A 276 1.05 24.88 -5.03
CA ALA A 276 1.01 25.82 -3.91
C ALA A 276 1.81 25.33 -2.70
N ALA A 277 2.26 24.05 -2.70
CA ALA A 277 3.05 23.50 -1.61
C ALA A 277 4.45 24.12 -1.57
N THR A 278 4.82 24.69 -0.43
CA THR A 278 6.10 25.38 -0.20
C THR A 278 6.81 24.85 1.04
N GLY A 279 8.05 25.21 1.23
CA GLY A 279 8.86 24.82 2.38
C GLY A 279 9.73 23.57 2.12
N SER A 280 10.08 22.86 3.19
CA SER A 280 10.84 21.61 3.15
C SER A 280 10.13 20.52 2.33
N ARG A 281 10.83 19.45 1.96
CA ARG A 281 10.21 18.30 1.28
C ARG A 281 9.06 17.73 2.12
N ARG A 282 9.24 17.60 3.44
CA ARG A 282 8.21 17.10 4.36
C ARG A 282 6.95 17.97 4.35
N GLU A 283 7.08 19.28 4.48
CA GLU A 283 5.95 20.21 4.46
C GLU A 283 5.20 20.16 3.12
N ARG A 284 5.92 20.11 2.02
CA ARG A 284 5.31 19.96 0.67
C ARG A 284 4.58 18.62 0.52
N LEU A 285 5.14 17.51 1.03
CA LEU A 285 4.48 16.21 1.03
C LEU A 285 3.15 16.25 1.76
N LEU A 286 3.13 16.79 2.99
CA LEU A 286 1.90 16.91 3.78
C LEU A 286 0.84 17.74 3.05
N THR A 287 1.23 18.88 2.49
CA THR A 287 0.32 19.76 1.75
C THR A 287 -0.22 19.08 0.49
N SER A 288 0.66 18.49 -0.31
CA SER A 288 0.31 17.86 -1.59
C SER A 288 -0.58 16.62 -1.42
N VAL A 289 -0.27 15.76 -0.46
CA VAL A 289 -1.08 14.56 -0.19
C VAL A 289 -2.46 14.95 0.33
N THR A 290 -2.55 15.94 1.23
CA THR A 290 -3.83 16.43 1.74
C THR A 290 -4.69 17.06 0.62
N SER A 291 -4.08 17.85 -0.25
CA SER A 291 -4.76 18.46 -1.40
C SER A 291 -5.27 17.41 -2.39
N ALA A 292 -4.41 16.42 -2.72
CA ALA A 292 -4.77 15.30 -3.59
C ALA A 292 -5.89 14.47 -2.98
N ARG A 293 -5.84 14.19 -1.66
CA ARG A 293 -6.88 13.47 -0.94
C ARG A 293 -8.24 14.16 -1.05
N GLY A 294 -8.31 15.46 -0.81
CA GLY A 294 -9.56 16.21 -0.95
C GLY A 294 -10.15 16.18 -2.37
N TYR A 295 -9.29 16.04 -3.39
CA TYR A 295 -9.74 15.80 -4.76
C TYR A 295 -10.26 14.36 -4.96
N GLN A 296 -9.52 13.36 -4.49
CA GLN A 296 -9.89 11.96 -4.57
C GLN A 296 -11.19 11.65 -3.83
N ASP A 297 -11.47 12.30 -2.70
CA ASP A 297 -12.71 12.12 -1.94
C ASP A 297 -13.94 12.51 -2.76
N ARG A 298 -13.88 13.60 -3.55
CA ARG A 298 -14.97 13.98 -4.45
C ARG A 298 -15.21 12.96 -5.56
N LEU A 299 -14.14 12.37 -6.12
CA LEU A 299 -14.27 11.29 -7.10
C LEU A 299 -14.86 10.03 -6.46
N PHE A 300 -14.42 9.75 -5.22
CA PHE A 300 -14.89 8.62 -4.46
C PHE A 300 -16.41 8.70 -4.20
N GLU A 301 -16.90 9.81 -3.65
CA GLU A 301 -18.33 10.03 -3.38
C GLU A 301 -19.17 9.88 -4.65
N ARG A 302 -18.65 10.40 -5.78
CA ARG A 302 -19.28 10.25 -7.09
C ARG A 302 -19.41 8.79 -7.50
N LEU A 303 -18.31 8.04 -7.49
CA LEU A 303 -18.28 6.64 -7.91
C LEU A 303 -19.09 5.75 -6.95
N ASP A 304 -18.98 5.95 -5.65
CA ASP A 304 -19.77 5.19 -4.65
C ASP A 304 -21.28 5.36 -4.91
N THR A 305 -21.73 6.59 -5.12
CA THR A 305 -23.13 6.87 -5.44
C THR A 305 -23.58 6.18 -6.73
N MET A 306 -22.73 6.12 -7.75
CA MET A 306 -23.07 5.49 -9.04
C MET A 306 -23.09 3.97 -8.89
N LEU A 307 -22.06 3.36 -8.30
CA LEU A 307 -21.98 1.91 -8.16
C LEU A 307 -23.13 1.33 -7.33
N ARG A 308 -23.55 2.01 -6.26
CA ARG A 308 -24.70 1.59 -5.42
C ARG A 308 -26.03 1.60 -6.18
N ARG A 309 -26.15 2.34 -7.27
CA ARG A 309 -27.36 2.42 -8.09
C ARG A 309 -27.41 1.36 -9.20
N ILE A 310 -26.30 0.73 -9.50
CA ILE A 310 -26.22 -0.28 -10.57
C ILE A 310 -26.75 -1.62 -10.02
N PRO A 311 -27.90 -2.15 -10.50
CA PRO A 311 -28.43 -3.41 -10.01
C PRO A 311 -27.47 -4.56 -10.27
N GLY A 312 -27.24 -5.42 -9.27
CA GLY A 312 -26.34 -6.56 -9.38
C GLY A 312 -24.87 -6.27 -9.06
N VAL A 313 -24.48 -5.03 -8.84
CA VAL A 313 -23.18 -4.68 -8.26
C VAL A 313 -23.28 -4.77 -6.74
N THR A 314 -22.36 -5.49 -6.11
CA THR A 314 -22.21 -5.59 -4.66
C THR A 314 -20.84 -5.06 -4.27
N LEU A 315 -20.81 -3.94 -3.55
CA LEU A 315 -19.56 -3.38 -3.00
C LEU A 315 -19.07 -4.26 -1.85
N ILE A 316 -17.77 -4.47 -1.78
CA ILE A 316 -17.09 -5.17 -0.71
C ILE A 316 -16.60 -4.14 0.30
N GLY A 317 -17.11 -4.29 1.53
CA GLY A 317 -16.86 -3.33 2.60
C GLY A 317 -17.53 -1.97 2.38
N ALA A 318 -17.79 -1.30 3.48
CA ALA A 318 -18.30 0.06 3.50
C ALA A 318 -17.71 0.82 4.71
N PRO A 319 -16.39 0.71 4.96
CA PRO A 319 -15.78 1.29 6.16
C PRO A 319 -15.83 2.82 6.12
N VAL A 320 -15.81 3.42 7.30
CA VAL A 320 -15.66 4.86 7.49
C VAL A 320 -14.75 5.07 8.71
N PRO A 321 -13.59 5.71 8.56
CA PRO A 321 -13.03 6.32 7.36
C PRO A 321 -12.43 5.32 6.36
N ARG A 322 -12.26 5.74 5.10
CA ARG A 322 -11.67 4.89 4.05
C ARG A 322 -10.83 5.68 3.05
N VAL A 323 -9.87 5.00 2.40
CA VAL A 323 -9.14 5.53 1.24
C VAL A 323 -9.95 5.34 -0.06
N PRO A 324 -9.62 6.06 -1.16
CA PRO A 324 -10.43 6.08 -2.38
C PRO A 324 -10.20 4.83 -3.25
N VAL A 325 -10.48 3.67 -2.70
CA VAL A 325 -10.45 2.37 -3.38
C VAL A 325 -11.82 1.68 -3.29
N PHE A 326 -12.12 0.84 -4.28
CA PHE A 326 -13.32 0.03 -4.33
C PHE A 326 -12.96 -1.41 -4.66
N ALA A 327 -13.62 -2.33 -4.01
CA ALA A 327 -13.72 -3.71 -4.45
C ALA A 327 -15.20 -4.05 -4.60
N PHE A 328 -15.55 -4.78 -5.67
CA PHE A 328 -16.93 -5.18 -5.90
C PHE A 328 -17.03 -6.48 -6.69
N THR A 329 -18.17 -7.12 -6.58
CA THR A 329 -18.59 -8.25 -7.41
C THR A 329 -19.81 -7.88 -8.24
N ILE A 330 -20.04 -8.63 -9.30
CA ILE A 330 -21.26 -8.52 -10.12
C ILE A 330 -21.99 -9.85 -10.13
N ALA A 331 -23.27 -9.84 -9.78
CA ALA A 331 -24.09 -11.04 -9.73
C ALA A 331 -24.02 -11.87 -11.02
N GLY A 332 -23.65 -13.14 -10.91
CA GLY A 332 -23.54 -14.07 -12.04
C GLY A 332 -22.40 -13.75 -13.03
N THR A 333 -21.41 -12.91 -12.66
CA THR A 333 -20.23 -12.63 -13.49
C THR A 333 -18.94 -12.78 -12.71
N LEU A 334 -18.03 -13.61 -13.20
CA LEU A 334 -16.71 -13.73 -12.61
C LEU A 334 -15.92 -12.41 -12.78
N PRO A 335 -15.10 -12.01 -11.81
CA PRO A 335 -14.34 -10.75 -11.84
C PRO A 335 -13.49 -10.58 -13.12
N ASN A 336 -12.82 -11.65 -13.59
CA ASN A 336 -12.02 -11.60 -14.81
C ASN A 336 -12.86 -11.32 -16.07
N ARG A 337 -14.11 -11.78 -16.12
CA ARG A 337 -15.02 -11.47 -17.23
C ARG A 337 -15.48 -10.01 -17.22
N VAL A 338 -15.62 -9.44 -16.04
CA VAL A 338 -15.87 -8.00 -15.89
C VAL A 338 -14.66 -7.22 -16.40
N ALA A 339 -13.45 -7.61 -16.00
CA ALA A 339 -12.22 -6.95 -16.45
C ALA A 339 -12.03 -7.06 -17.97
N ASP A 340 -12.25 -8.25 -18.59
CA ASP A 340 -12.18 -8.43 -20.04
C ASP A 340 -13.13 -7.46 -20.77
N PHE A 341 -14.35 -7.32 -20.25
CA PHE A 341 -15.34 -6.41 -20.82
C PHE A 341 -14.92 -4.94 -20.68
N LEU A 342 -14.47 -4.52 -19.49
CA LEU A 342 -13.99 -3.17 -19.24
C LEU A 342 -12.76 -2.85 -20.10
N TYR A 343 -11.83 -3.80 -20.22
CA TYR A 343 -10.64 -3.64 -21.04
C TYR A 343 -11.00 -3.45 -22.53
N SER A 344 -12.00 -4.17 -23.03
CA SER A 344 -12.50 -3.99 -24.42
C SER A 344 -13.04 -2.57 -24.66
N ARG A 345 -13.30 -1.81 -23.61
CA ARG A 345 -13.74 -0.40 -23.63
C ARG A 345 -12.67 0.60 -23.23
N GLY A 346 -11.43 0.14 -23.14
CA GLY A 346 -10.28 0.98 -22.76
C GLY A 346 -10.19 1.30 -21.28
N LEU A 347 -10.84 0.51 -20.40
CA LEU A 347 -10.82 0.69 -18.96
C LEU A 347 -10.02 -0.45 -18.31
N SER A 348 -8.92 -0.13 -17.64
CA SER A 348 -8.05 -1.11 -16.98
C SER A 348 -8.35 -1.14 -15.47
N VAL A 349 -8.70 -2.34 -14.96
CA VAL A 349 -9.00 -2.61 -13.55
C VAL A 349 -8.24 -3.84 -13.09
N TRP A 350 -8.01 -3.96 -11.79
CA TRP A 350 -7.40 -5.16 -11.21
C TRP A 350 -8.47 -6.18 -10.83
N THR A 351 -8.14 -7.48 -10.85
CA THR A 351 -9.04 -8.55 -10.41
C THR A 351 -8.30 -9.60 -9.60
N GLY A 352 -9.03 -10.33 -8.76
CA GLY A 352 -8.51 -11.44 -7.98
C GLY A 352 -8.43 -11.15 -6.47
N PRO A 353 -7.65 -11.94 -5.71
CA PRO A 353 -7.56 -11.82 -4.26
C PRO A 353 -6.66 -10.67 -3.79
N HIS A 354 -5.96 -10.00 -4.68
CA HIS A 354 -5.09 -8.85 -4.38
C HIS A 354 -4.00 -9.13 -3.32
N GLY A 355 -3.54 -10.39 -3.19
CA GLY A 355 -2.60 -10.81 -2.15
C GLY A 355 -3.21 -10.82 -0.73
N MET A 356 -4.54 -10.96 -0.63
CA MET A 356 -5.32 -10.97 0.61
C MET A 356 -6.29 -12.14 0.61
N SER A 357 -5.77 -13.34 0.41
CA SER A 357 -6.57 -14.56 0.26
C SER A 357 -7.45 -14.85 1.47
N GLU A 358 -6.92 -14.63 2.68
CA GLU A 358 -7.69 -14.87 3.92
C GLU A 358 -8.85 -13.87 4.07
N LEU A 359 -8.63 -12.59 3.69
CA LEU A 359 -9.70 -11.59 3.67
C LEU A 359 -10.78 -11.96 2.65
N MET A 360 -10.39 -12.39 1.43
CA MET A 360 -11.36 -12.80 0.40
C MET A 360 -12.21 -13.98 0.86
N THR A 361 -11.61 -14.93 1.57
CA THR A 361 -12.33 -16.07 2.18
C THR A 361 -13.29 -15.59 3.26
N ALA A 362 -12.86 -14.72 4.17
CA ALA A 362 -13.70 -14.15 5.22
C ALA A 362 -14.90 -13.37 4.65
N LEU A 363 -14.71 -12.69 3.53
CA LEU A 363 -15.76 -11.93 2.83
C LEU A 363 -16.61 -12.81 1.89
N GLY A 364 -16.32 -14.11 1.78
CA GLY A 364 -17.10 -15.08 0.98
C GLY A 364 -17.01 -14.87 -0.54
N VAL A 365 -15.90 -14.29 -1.05
CA VAL A 365 -15.72 -14.01 -2.47
C VAL A 365 -14.57 -14.80 -3.12
N ASP A 366 -13.88 -15.65 -2.39
CA ASP A 366 -12.79 -16.49 -2.89
C ASP A 366 -13.27 -17.51 -3.93
N GLU A 367 -14.44 -18.11 -3.77
CA GLU A 367 -15.05 -19.03 -4.75
C GLU A 367 -15.35 -18.33 -6.10
N LEU A 368 -15.53 -17.01 -6.09
CA LEU A 368 -15.69 -16.20 -7.31
C LEU A 368 -14.35 -15.86 -7.98
N GLY A 369 -13.23 -16.25 -7.38
CA GLY A 369 -11.89 -15.86 -7.79
C GLY A 369 -11.49 -14.46 -7.32
N GLY A 370 -12.11 -13.94 -6.25
CA GLY A 370 -11.89 -12.62 -5.67
C GLY A 370 -12.88 -11.56 -6.14
N ALA A 371 -12.40 -10.34 -6.33
CA ALA A 371 -13.22 -9.18 -6.68
C ALA A 371 -12.63 -8.39 -7.87
N VAL A 372 -13.40 -7.43 -8.36
CA VAL A 372 -12.91 -6.35 -9.22
C VAL A 372 -12.45 -5.20 -8.33
N HIS A 373 -11.24 -4.68 -8.54
CA HIS A 373 -10.64 -3.62 -7.74
C HIS A 373 -10.44 -2.36 -8.58
N VAL A 374 -10.80 -1.22 -8.00
CA VAL A 374 -10.65 0.11 -8.59
C VAL A 374 -10.00 1.03 -7.56
N GLY A 375 -8.90 1.69 -7.94
CA GLY A 375 -8.22 2.70 -7.14
C GLY A 375 -8.24 4.05 -7.84
N LEU A 376 -8.76 5.07 -7.16
CA LEU A 376 -8.81 6.44 -7.67
C LEU A 376 -7.54 7.19 -7.27
N MET A 377 -6.72 7.52 -8.25
CA MET A 377 -5.43 8.16 -8.07
C MET A 377 -5.53 9.68 -8.29
N PRO A 378 -4.55 10.48 -7.85
CA PRO A 378 -4.56 11.93 -8.08
C PRO A 378 -4.67 12.35 -9.55
N TYR A 379 -4.35 11.46 -10.49
CA TYR A 379 -4.50 11.69 -11.93
C TYR A 379 -5.82 11.17 -12.52
N THR A 380 -6.68 10.50 -11.74
CA THR A 380 -8.00 10.04 -12.20
C THR A 380 -8.94 11.23 -12.36
N THR A 381 -9.77 11.23 -13.41
CA THR A 381 -10.73 12.31 -13.69
C THR A 381 -12.18 11.87 -13.42
N HIS A 382 -13.08 12.84 -13.24
CA HIS A 382 -14.50 12.56 -13.13
C HIS A 382 -15.10 11.92 -14.41
N VAL A 383 -14.54 12.24 -15.58
CA VAL A 383 -14.95 11.62 -16.86
C VAL A 383 -14.62 10.13 -16.88
N GLU A 384 -13.45 9.75 -16.38
CA GLU A 384 -13.03 8.35 -16.28
C GLU A 384 -13.90 7.56 -15.28
N VAL A 385 -14.28 8.20 -14.17
CA VAL A 385 -15.25 7.64 -13.21
C VAL A 385 -16.61 7.40 -13.87
N ASP A 386 -17.12 8.36 -14.65
CA ASP A 386 -18.37 8.23 -15.37
C ASP A 386 -18.31 7.13 -16.43
N GLN A 387 -17.20 7.02 -17.17
CA GLN A 387 -16.98 5.97 -18.16
C GLN A 387 -17.05 4.57 -17.54
N LEU A 388 -16.45 4.39 -16.34
CA LEU A 388 -16.52 3.12 -15.62
C LEU A 388 -17.98 2.77 -15.27
N ALA A 389 -18.73 3.71 -14.70
CA ALA A 389 -20.10 3.46 -14.29
C ALA A 389 -21.02 3.14 -15.48
N ILE A 390 -20.87 3.88 -16.60
CA ILE A 390 -21.61 3.62 -17.84
C ILE A 390 -21.26 2.23 -18.40
N ALA A 391 -19.97 1.86 -18.41
CA ALA A 391 -19.55 0.57 -18.92
C ALA A 391 -20.10 -0.60 -18.08
N LEU A 392 -20.19 -0.44 -16.75
CA LEU A 392 -20.78 -1.45 -15.87
C LEU A 392 -22.30 -1.57 -16.08
N ASP A 393 -23.01 -0.46 -16.26
CA ASP A 393 -24.45 -0.46 -16.54
C ASP A 393 -24.74 -1.15 -17.90
N ASP A 394 -23.95 -0.85 -18.94
CA ASP A 394 -24.03 -1.52 -20.25
C ASP A 394 -23.77 -3.04 -20.17
N LEU A 395 -22.80 -3.47 -19.35
CA LEU A 395 -22.53 -4.90 -19.15
C LEU A 395 -23.79 -5.63 -18.64
N LEU A 396 -24.50 -5.01 -17.72
CA LEU A 396 -25.69 -5.57 -17.09
C LEU A 396 -26.94 -5.45 -18.00
N GLY A 397 -27.11 -4.34 -18.67
CA GLY A 397 -28.21 -4.13 -19.63
C GLY A 397 -28.14 -5.10 -20.83
N SER A 398 -26.95 -5.38 -21.33
CA SER A 398 -26.74 -6.35 -22.41
C SER A 398 -27.07 -7.80 -22.03
N ARG A 399 -27.09 -8.13 -20.73
CA ARG A 399 -27.48 -9.45 -20.19
C ARG A 399 -28.99 -9.61 -20.05
N GLN A 400 -29.69 -8.58 -19.61
CA GLN A 400 -31.14 -8.61 -19.52
C GLN A 400 -31.78 -8.85 -20.88
N SER A 401 -31.23 -8.25 -21.96
CA SER A 401 -31.67 -8.47 -23.31
C SER A 401 -31.39 -9.88 -23.86
N ARG A 402 -30.28 -10.52 -23.45
CA ARG A 402 -29.95 -11.90 -23.84
C ARG A 402 -30.75 -12.95 -23.06
N GLY A 403 -31.04 -12.67 -21.76
CA GLY A 403 -31.88 -13.56 -20.93
C GLY A 403 -33.34 -13.58 -21.35
N ALA A 404 -33.88 -12.48 -21.85
CA ALA A 404 -35.25 -12.38 -22.36
C ALA A 404 -35.45 -13.09 -23.71
N GLY A 405 -34.36 -13.35 -24.46
CA GLY A 405 -34.43 -14.01 -25.76
C GLY A 405 -34.45 -15.56 -25.72
N VAL A 406 -34.22 -16.17 -24.57
CA VAL A 406 -34.13 -17.66 -24.40
C VAL A 406 -35.41 -18.29 -23.87
N THR A 407 -36.40 -17.51 -23.44
CA THR A 407 -37.68 -18.01 -22.93
C THR A 407 -38.78 -18.11 -23.97
N GLY A 408 -38.46 -18.06 -25.26
CA GLY A 408 -39.41 -18.07 -26.38
C GLY A 408 -39.30 -19.27 -27.32
N PHE A 409 -39.20 -20.52 -26.84
CA PHE A 409 -39.53 -21.73 -27.58
C PHE A 409 -40.11 -22.74 -26.58
N GLY A 410 -41.47 -22.72 -26.50
CA GLY A 410 -42.29 -23.78 -25.95
C GLY A 410 -42.71 -24.73 -27.02
#